data_983d106f809256d2ce0b29cfb0d654f9
#
_entry.id   983d106f809256d2ce0b29cfb0d654f9
#
_cell.length_a   1.000
_cell.length_b   1.000
_cell.length_c   1.000
_cell.angle_alpha   90.00
_cell.angle_beta   90.00
_cell.angle_gamma   90.00
#
_symmetry.space_group_name_H-M   'P 1'
#
loop_
_entity.id
_entity.type
_entity.pdbx_description
1 polymer ?
#
loop_
_entity_poly.entity_id
_entity_poly.type
_entity_poly.pdbx_seq_one_letter_code
_entity_poly.pdbx_strand_id
1 'polypeptide(L)'
;MLLGQCQYCGFCERFGCEANAKGSPHITVIPVALRYSNVDLRTYCWVTKVLMDSTGKKATGVAYVNVLTGEEIEQPADLVILAAYGLSNVHLMLLSGIGKPYDPETQTGVIGKNYAYQGGSNVALFFEGVSFNPFIASGGWGTSIDDFHTNWNFDRSKHGYIGGSYISVGGSNGRPITYRPVPPGTPPWGSAWKRATAKWYQSALAIGASGMVMPNRYNTLDLDPTYKNRFGQPLMRMTFDFKDNEQKMNRHSAEVIGQIGRAMNPTIMGNPNPRLTWNVVPYQSTHNTGGAIMGTDPGTSALNKYLQSWDVANLFVMGASAFPHNSGYNPTGPVGALAYWAADAIRERYLRNPRQLV
;
A
#
# COMPACT_ATOMS: atom_id res chain seq x y z
N MET A 1 15.03 -9.77 21.00
CA MET A 1 15.40 -8.35 20.74
C MET A 1 14.50 -7.50 21.63
N LEU A 2 15.01 -6.51 22.32
CA LEU A 2 14.20 -5.62 23.14
C LEU A 2 13.74 -4.43 22.30
N LEU A 3 12.48 -4.02 22.51
CA LEU A 3 11.96 -2.77 21.99
C LEU A 3 12.67 -1.61 22.71
N GLY A 4 13.21 -0.67 21.95
CA GLY A 4 13.87 0.51 22.46
C GLY A 4 12.95 1.72 22.58
N GLN A 5 13.39 2.73 23.30
CA GLN A 5 12.71 4.01 23.39
C GLN A 5 13.02 4.86 22.15
N CYS A 6 12.04 5.63 21.68
CA CYS A 6 12.24 6.60 20.60
C CYS A 6 13.28 7.65 21.00
N GLN A 7 14.26 7.88 20.13
CA GLN A 7 15.34 8.87 20.34
C GLN A 7 15.05 10.20 19.65
N TYR A 8 13.87 10.37 19.05
CA TYR A 8 13.46 11.60 18.35
C TYR A 8 14.42 12.07 17.24
N CYS A 9 15.06 11.13 16.55
CA CYS A 9 16.09 11.42 15.56
C CYS A 9 15.58 11.95 14.19
N GLY A 10 14.28 12.03 13.97
CA GLY A 10 13.68 12.57 12.74
C GLY A 10 13.82 11.69 11.47
N PHE A 11 14.30 10.46 11.57
CA PHE A 11 14.53 9.57 10.41
C PHE A 11 13.54 8.42 10.28
N CYS A 12 12.31 8.56 10.77
CA CYS A 12 11.35 7.46 10.82
C CYS A 12 10.81 7.02 9.47
N GLU A 13 10.57 7.97 8.57
CA GLU A 13 9.97 7.68 7.29
C GLU A 13 11.04 7.17 6.31
N ARG A 14 10.77 6.03 5.69
CA ARG A 14 11.63 5.36 4.69
C ARG A 14 12.98 4.84 5.20
N PHE A 15 13.22 4.88 6.51
CA PHE A 15 14.44 4.34 7.12
C PHE A 15 14.12 3.27 8.17
N GLY A 16 15.07 2.39 8.42
CA GLY A 16 15.06 1.51 9.59
C GLY A 16 15.19 2.32 10.88
N CYS A 17 14.84 1.73 12.00
CA CYS A 17 14.97 2.34 13.32
C CYS A 17 16.07 1.65 14.12
N GLU A 18 17.23 2.27 14.27
CA GLU A 18 18.35 1.73 15.04
C GLU A 18 18.00 1.50 16.51
N ALA A 19 17.14 2.35 17.08
CA ALA A 19 16.68 2.22 18.45
C ALA A 19 15.63 1.11 18.65
N ASN A 20 15.21 0.40 17.60
CA ASN A 20 14.12 -0.59 17.65
C ASN A 20 12.82 -0.04 18.27
N ALA A 21 12.58 1.26 18.15
CA ALA A 21 11.36 1.91 18.67
C ALA A 21 10.19 1.87 17.69
N LYS A 22 10.41 1.45 16.44
CA LYS A 22 9.40 1.37 15.41
C LYS A 22 8.76 -0.02 15.42
N GLY A 23 7.53 -0.13 15.92
CA GLY A 23 6.80 -1.39 16.13
C GLY A 23 6.50 -2.18 14.84
N SER A 24 7.52 -2.67 14.18
CA SER A 24 7.42 -3.50 12.97
C SER A 24 7.49 -4.99 13.31
N PRO A 25 6.92 -5.90 12.49
CA PRO A 25 6.84 -7.34 12.79
C PRO A 25 8.19 -8.00 13.11
N HIS A 26 9.30 -7.54 12.49
CA HIS A 26 10.64 -8.10 12.71
C HIS A 26 11.22 -7.84 14.10
N ILE A 27 10.66 -6.88 14.85
CA ILE A 27 11.08 -6.60 16.23
C ILE A 27 9.99 -6.91 17.26
N THR A 28 8.77 -7.22 16.81
CA THR A 28 7.62 -7.51 17.67
C THR A 28 7.22 -8.98 17.59
N VAL A 29 6.43 -9.37 16.61
CA VAL A 29 5.79 -10.69 16.55
C VAL A 29 6.74 -11.80 16.09
N ILE A 30 7.64 -11.54 15.15
CA ILE A 30 8.56 -12.57 14.61
C ILE A 30 9.51 -13.09 15.70
N PRO A 31 10.19 -12.26 16.53
CA PRO A 31 11.03 -12.76 17.60
C PRO A 31 10.28 -13.58 18.65
N VAL A 32 8.99 -13.30 18.86
CA VAL A 32 8.14 -14.10 19.75
C VAL A 32 7.81 -15.45 19.10
N ALA A 33 7.43 -15.45 17.82
CA ALA A 33 7.13 -16.68 17.10
C ALA A 33 8.33 -17.64 17.06
N LEU A 34 9.54 -17.12 16.85
CA LEU A 34 10.78 -17.90 16.80
C LEU A 34 11.19 -18.54 18.13
N ARG A 35 10.49 -18.27 19.24
CA ARG A 35 10.67 -19.00 20.49
C ARG A 35 10.05 -20.38 20.49
N TYR A 36 9.15 -20.66 19.55
CA TYR A 36 8.48 -21.94 19.41
C TYR A 36 9.27 -22.83 18.45
N SER A 37 9.57 -24.05 18.89
CA SER A 37 10.38 -25.03 18.13
C SER A 37 9.74 -25.49 16.82
N ASN A 38 8.44 -25.29 16.66
CA ASN A 38 7.68 -25.63 15.46
C ASN A 38 7.58 -24.48 14.46
N VAL A 39 8.32 -23.37 14.67
CA VAL A 39 8.37 -22.23 13.74
C VAL A 39 9.75 -22.18 13.08
N ASP A 40 9.76 -22.26 11.75
CA ASP A 40 10.94 -22.14 10.91
C ASP A 40 10.85 -20.90 10.02
N LEU A 41 11.81 -19.98 10.15
CA LEU A 41 11.93 -18.77 9.33
C LEU A 41 13.06 -18.95 8.32
N ARG A 42 12.70 -19.10 7.06
CA ARG A 42 13.65 -19.20 5.95
C ARG A 42 13.77 -17.87 5.21
N THR A 43 14.92 -17.25 5.34
CA THR A 43 15.27 -16.02 4.61
C THR A 43 15.93 -16.36 3.27
N TYR A 44 16.08 -15.36 2.40
CA TYR A 44 16.63 -15.52 1.05
C TYR A 44 15.87 -16.55 0.17
N CYS A 45 14.58 -16.76 0.46
CA CYS A 45 13.71 -17.65 -0.29
C CYS A 45 12.73 -16.83 -1.14
N TRP A 46 12.86 -16.95 -2.46
CA TRP A 46 11.93 -16.33 -3.41
C TRP A 46 10.88 -17.36 -3.83
N VAL A 47 9.66 -17.21 -3.33
CA VAL A 47 8.54 -18.08 -3.71
C VAL A 47 8.16 -17.82 -5.16
N THR A 48 8.20 -18.86 -5.98
CA THR A 48 7.93 -18.79 -7.42
C THR A 48 6.51 -19.16 -7.78
N LYS A 49 5.89 -20.10 -7.05
CA LYS A 49 4.49 -20.51 -7.25
C LYS A 49 3.93 -21.24 -6.04
N VAL A 50 2.61 -21.33 -5.98
CA VAL A 50 1.89 -22.30 -5.14
C VAL A 50 1.75 -23.59 -5.95
N LEU A 51 2.10 -24.73 -5.34
CA LEU A 51 1.94 -26.04 -5.91
C LEU A 51 0.49 -26.50 -5.72
N MET A 52 -0.09 -27.04 -6.79
CA MET A 52 -1.48 -27.48 -6.80
C MET A 52 -1.57 -28.98 -7.07
N ASP A 53 -2.62 -29.61 -6.57
CA ASP A 53 -2.95 -30.98 -6.94
C ASP A 53 -3.39 -31.08 -8.43
N SER A 54 -3.56 -32.28 -8.92
CA SER A 54 -3.97 -32.53 -10.31
C SER A 54 -5.35 -31.98 -10.68
N THR A 55 -6.19 -31.67 -9.68
CA THR A 55 -7.51 -31.09 -9.90
C THR A 55 -7.49 -29.57 -9.93
N GLY A 56 -6.41 -28.93 -9.49
CA GLY A 56 -6.30 -27.48 -9.32
C GLY A 56 -7.19 -26.91 -8.21
N LYS A 57 -7.67 -27.74 -7.27
CA LYS A 57 -8.59 -27.35 -6.20
C LYS A 57 -7.97 -27.38 -4.80
N LYS A 58 -6.79 -27.95 -4.66
CA LYS A 58 -6.06 -28.03 -3.39
C LYS A 58 -4.62 -27.60 -3.59
N ALA A 59 -4.15 -26.66 -2.76
CA ALA A 59 -2.73 -26.34 -2.65
C ALA A 59 -2.00 -27.50 -1.94
N THR A 60 -0.86 -27.92 -2.48
CA THR A 60 -0.03 -29.00 -1.93
C THR A 60 1.26 -28.49 -1.32
N GLY A 61 1.57 -27.20 -1.49
CA GLY A 61 2.78 -26.57 -0.98
C GLY A 61 3.15 -25.33 -1.78
N VAL A 62 4.41 -24.94 -1.71
CA VAL A 62 5.00 -23.85 -2.48
C VAL A 62 6.34 -24.27 -3.08
N ALA A 63 6.68 -23.73 -4.25
CA ALA A 63 8.03 -23.79 -4.80
C ALA A 63 8.73 -22.45 -4.55
N TYR A 64 10.00 -22.51 -4.19
CA TYR A 64 10.83 -21.32 -4.02
C TYR A 64 12.27 -21.53 -4.46
N VAL A 65 12.96 -20.44 -4.79
CA VAL A 65 14.38 -20.44 -5.10
C VAL A 65 15.14 -19.84 -3.93
N ASN A 66 16.17 -20.53 -3.46
CA ASN A 66 17.15 -19.92 -2.60
C ASN A 66 17.98 -18.91 -3.44
N VAL A 67 17.82 -17.61 -3.18
CA VAL A 67 18.42 -16.57 -4.03
C VAL A 67 19.94 -16.48 -3.93
N LEU A 68 20.56 -17.13 -2.92
CA LEU A 68 22.01 -17.17 -2.74
C LEU A 68 22.63 -18.34 -3.52
N THR A 69 21.97 -19.49 -3.57
CA THR A 69 22.50 -20.71 -4.20
C THR A 69 21.92 -20.96 -5.58
N GLY A 70 20.73 -20.41 -5.88
CA GLY A 70 19.96 -20.72 -7.09
C GLY A 70 19.20 -22.04 -7.03
N GLU A 71 19.24 -22.75 -5.91
CA GLU A 71 18.55 -24.03 -5.72
C GLU A 71 17.04 -23.84 -5.69
N GLU A 72 16.33 -24.63 -6.48
CA GLU A 72 14.87 -24.71 -6.46
C GLU A 72 14.41 -25.79 -5.47
N ILE A 73 13.48 -25.42 -4.59
CA ILE A 73 13.01 -26.26 -3.49
C ILE A 73 11.49 -26.26 -3.49
N GLU A 74 10.90 -27.46 -3.36
CA GLU A 74 9.48 -27.62 -3.10
C GLU A 74 9.26 -27.87 -1.61
N GLN A 75 8.38 -27.07 -1.00
CA GLN A 75 7.97 -27.21 0.40
C GLN A 75 6.52 -27.66 0.43
N PRO A 76 6.26 -28.94 0.79
CA PRO A 76 4.89 -29.42 1.01
C PRO A 76 4.19 -28.68 2.14
N ALA A 77 2.88 -28.49 2.03
CA ALA A 77 2.05 -27.88 3.05
C ALA A 77 0.58 -28.29 2.92
N ASP A 78 -0.09 -28.55 4.05
CA ASP A 78 -1.53 -28.81 4.10
C ASP A 78 -2.38 -27.53 4.02
N LEU A 79 -1.81 -26.40 4.42
CA LEU A 79 -2.39 -25.06 4.38
C LEU A 79 -1.37 -24.09 3.83
N VAL A 80 -1.76 -23.24 2.90
CA VAL A 80 -0.92 -22.18 2.34
C VAL A 80 -1.52 -20.81 2.68
N ILE A 81 -0.67 -19.91 3.17
CA ILE A 81 -1.05 -18.51 3.44
C ILE A 81 -0.16 -17.60 2.58
N LEU A 82 -0.76 -16.83 1.68
CA LEU A 82 -0.06 -15.78 0.95
C LEU A 82 -0.11 -14.49 1.76
N ALA A 83 1.05 -14.01 2.19
CA ALA A 83 1.23 -12.75 2.90
C ALA A 83 2.42 -11.97 2.33
N ALA A 84 2.65 -12.10 1.02
CA ALA A 84 3.85 -11.66 0.32
C ALA A 84 3.79 -10.21 -0.18
N TYR A 85 2.93 -9.35 0.39
CA TYR A 85 2.59 -8.02 -0.11
C TYR A 85 1.45 -8.03 -1.14
N GLY A 86 0.65 -6.94 -1.16
CA GLY A 86 -0.57 -6.88 -1.99
C GLY A 86 -0.37 -7.25 -3.46
N LEU A 87 0.62 -6.67 -4.12
CA LEU A 87 0.91 -6.97 -5.52
C LEU A 87 1.49 -8.37 -5.71
N SER A 88 2.40 -8.79 -4.84
CA SER A 88 3.04 -10.11 -4.94
C SER A 88 2.06 -11.27 -4.68
N ASN A 89 1.05 -11.07 -3.81
CA ASN A 89 -0.01 -12.05 -3.63
C ASN A 89 -0.76 -12.32 -4.95
N VAL A 90 -1.16 -11.25 -5.64
CA VAL A 90 -1.86 -11.34 -6.94
C VAL A 90 -0.96 -12.00 -7.98
N HIS A 91 0.31 -11.60 -8.04
CA HIS A 91 1.29 -12.16 -8.96
C HIS A 91 1.45 -13.68 -8.75
N LEU A 92 1.60 -14.13 -7.49
CA LEU A 92 1.69 -15.55 -7.16
C LEU A 92 0.42 -16.32 -7.54
N MET A 93 -0.77 -15.74 -7.32
CA MET A 93 -2.02 -16.37 -7.76
C MET A 93 -2.07 -16.54 -9.29
N LEU A 94 -1.71 -15.48 -10.03
CA LEU A 94 -1.65 -15.53 -11.50
C LEU A 94 -0.62 -16.55 -12.01
N LEU A 95 0.59 -16.56 -11.46
CA LEU A 95 1.65 -17.51 -11.83
C LEU A 95 1.30 -18.96 -11.50
N SER A 96 0.45 -19.18 -10.50
CA SER A 96 0.04 -20.51 -10.03
C SER A 96 -1.26 -21.01 -10.67
N GLY A 97 -1.91 -20.21 -11.52
CA GLY A 97 -3.20 -20.53 -12.12
C GLY A 97 -4.34 -20.60 -11.11
N ILE A 98 -4.25 -19.89 -9.99
CA ILE A 98 -5.27 -19.87 -8.94
C ILE A 98 -6.32 -18.83 -9.27
N GLY A 99 -7.54 -19.28 -9.51
CA GLY A 99 -8.65 -18.46 -9.96
C GLY A 99 -8.51 -18.01 -11.41
N LYS A 100 -9.59 -17.47 -11.96
CA LYS A 100 -9.60 -16.98 -13.33
C LYS A 100 -9.02 -15.55 -13.37
N PRO A 101 -8.00 -15.27 -14.21
CA PRO A 101 -7.54 -13.91 -14.47
C PRO A 101 -8.71 -13.02 -14.94
N TYR A 102 -8.73 -11.78 -14.46
CA TYR A 102 -9.81 -10.85 -14.80
C TYR A 102 -9.58 -10.23 -16.18
N ASP A 103 -10.61 -10.31 -17.00
CA ASP A 103 -10.70 -9.62 -18.28
C ASP A 103 -11.69 -8.43 -18.16
N PRO A 104 -11.22 -7.17 -18.29
CA PRO A 104 -12.07 -5.99 -18.14
C PRO A 104 -13.09 -5.82 -19.27
N GLU A 105 -12.85 -6.39 -20.45
CA GLU A 105 -13.76 -6.26 -21.60
C GLU A 105 -14.97 -7.18 -21.43
N THR A 106 -14.71 -8.45 -21.14
CA THR A 106 -15.78 -9.44 -20.91
C THR A 106 -16.34 -9.40 -19.49
N GLN A 107 -15.66 -8.70 -18.56
CA GLN A 107 -15.97 -8.63 -17.13
C GLN A 107 -15.99 -10.02 -16.46
N THR A 108 -15.22 -10.96 -16.97
CA THR A 108 -15.11 -12.31 -16.43
C THR A 108 -13.78 -12.51 -15.69
N GLY A 109 -13.76 -13.43 -14.73
CA GLY A 109 -12.62 -13.65 -13.86
C GLY A 109 -12.60 -12.69 -12.66
N VAL A 110 -11.70 -12.94 -11.72
CA VAL A 110 -11.64 -12.22 -10.43
C VAL A 110 -10.23 -11.87 -9.98
N ILE A 111 -9.20 -12.53 -10.52
CA ILE A 111 -7.80 -12.30 -10.13
C ILE A 111 -7.21 -11.17 -10.96
N GLY A 112 -6.70 -10.14 -10.29
CA GLY A 112 -6.23 -8.90 -10.91
C GLY A 112 -7.27 -7.77 -10.95
N LYS A 113 -8.51 -8.03 -10.49
CA LYS A 113 -9.63 -7.10 -10.54
C LYS A 113 -9.50 -5.97 -9.52
N ASN A 114 -9.95 -4.77 -9.89
CA ASN A 114 -10.10 -3.61 -9.00
C ASN A 114 -8.80 -3.20 -8.29
N TYR A 115 -7.69 -3.21 -9.00
CA TYR A 115 -6.49 -2.59 -8.46
C TYR A 115 -6.74 -1.10 -8.16
N ALA A 116 -6.28 -0.63 -7.00
CA ALA A 116 -6.43 0.75 -6.60
C ALA A 116 -5.19 1.25 -5.85
N TYR A 117 -4.97 2.56 -5.98
CA TYR A 117 -3.96 3.33 -5.26
C TYR A 117 -4.63 4.54 -4.62
N GLN A 118 -3.90 5.43 -3.94
CA GLN A 118 -4.49 6.64 -3.39
C GLN A 118 -4.52 7.78 -4.39
N GLY A 119 -5.66 8.46 -4.49
CA GLY A 119 -5.78 9.78 -5.09
C GLY A 119 -5.12 10.86 -4.22
N GLY A 120 -5.31 12.12 -4.57
CA GLY A 120 -4.99 13.23 -3.69
C GLY A 120 -4.39 14.44 -4.38
N SER A 121 -3.89 15.36 -3.56
CA SER A 121 -3.29 16.62 -3.96
C SER A 121 -2.25 17.05 -2.93
N ASN A 122 -1.40 18.00 -3.28
CA ASN A 122 -0.42 18.54 -2.37
C ASN A 122 -0.16 20.03 -2.65
N VAL A 123 0.37 20.73 -1.64
CA VAL A 123 0.90 22.10 -1.76
C VAL A 123 2.09 22.26 -0.82
N ALA A 124 3.13 22.92 -1.29
CA ALA A 124 4.30 23.29 -0.48
C ALA A 124 4.18 24.71 0.03
N LEU A 125 4.52 24.92 1.29
CA LEU A 125 4.49 26.20 1.99
C LEU A 125 5.90 26.51 2.51
N PHE A 126 6.34 27.75 2.38
CA PHE A 126 7.66 28.21 2.79
C PHE A 126 7.51 29.42 3.74
N PHE A 127 8.19 29.36 4.89
CA PHE A 127 8.06 30.36 5.96
C PHE A 127 9.42 30.94 6.28
N GLU A 128 9.65 32.20 5.91
CA GLU A 128 10.91 32.89 6.22
C GLU A 128 11.00 33.17 7.72
N GLY A 129 12.18 32.92 8.29
CA GLY A 129 12.40 33.12 9.72
C GLY A 129 11.83 32.07 10.66
N VAL A 130 11.20 31.01 10.12
CA VAL A 130 10.67 29.89 10.91
C VAL A 130 11.51 28.65 10.66
N SER A 131 11.84 27.90 11.70
CA SER A 131 12.49 26.58 11.60
C SER A 131 11.58 25.50 12.17
N PHE A 132 11.22 24.54 11.36
CA PHE A 132 10.44 23.35 11.77
C PHE A 132 11.32 22.20 12.27
N ASN A 133 12.62 22.32 12.15
CA ASN A 133 13.63 21.37 12.58
C ASN A 133 13.29 19.89 12.26
N PRO A 134 13.29 19.47 10.99
CA PRO A 134 12.86 18.13 10.59
C PRO A 134 13.77 17.00 11.13
N PHE A 135 14.87 17.33 11.78
CA PHE A 135 15.82 16.37 12.37
C PHE A 135 15.47 15.98 13.81
N ILE A 136 14.51 16.63 14.45
CA ILE A 136 14.09 16.30 15.81
C ILE A 136 12.57 16.04 15.79
N ALA A 137 12.19 14.79 15.60
CA ALA A 137 10.79 14.39 15.61
C ALA A 137 10.63 12.90 15.94
N SER A 138 9.49 12.55 16.52
CA SER A 138 9.02 11.16 16.48
C SER A 138 8.41 10.87 15.11
N GLY A 139 8.19 9.59 14.78
CA GLY A 139 7.57 9.16 13.54
C GLY A 139 6.11 9.56 13.34
N GLY A 140 5.56 10.35 14.26
CA GLY A 140 4.22 10.93 14.13
C GLY A 140 4.23 12.07 13.11
N TRP A 141 3.20 12.13 12.30
CA TRP A 141 2.90 13.26 11.45
C TRP A 141 2.27 14.37 12.31
N GLY A 142 2.25 15.60 11.80
CA GLY A 142 1.63 16.71 12.47
C GLY A 142 0.11 16.54 12.67
N THR A 143 -0.69 17.43 12.11
CA THR A 143 -2.15 17.43 12.24
C THR A 143 -2.82 16.78 11.04
N SER A 144 -3.91 16.03 11.27
CA SER A 144 -4.82 15.57 10.22
C SER A 144 -6.23 16.12 10.41
N ILE A 145 -6.93 16.31 9.29
CA ILE A 145 -8.29 16.81 9.19
C ILE A 145 -9.09 15.77 8.40
N ASP A 146 -10.13 15.20 9.03
CA ASP A 146 -10.96 14.15 8.48
C ASP A 146 -12.32 14.63 7.96
N ASP A 147 -12.60 15.92 8.10
CA ASP A 147 -13.88 16.52 7.73
C ASP A 147 -14.30 16.26 6.29
N PHE A 148 -13.33 16.11 5.39
CA PHE A 148 -13.55 15.91 3.95
C PHE A 148 -13.47 14.46 3.52
N HIS A 149 -13.41 13.50 4.44
CA HIS A 149 -13.33 12.07 4.13
C HIS A 149 -14.73 11.43 4.15
N THR A 150 -15.07 10.73 5.20
CA THR A 150 -16.36 10.04 5.37
C THR A 150 -17.27 10.72 6.38
N ASN A 151 -16.92 11.93 6.81
CA ASN A 151 -17.69 12.68 7.77
C ASN A 151 -19.12 12.91 7.22
N TRP A 152 -20.12 12.63 8.04
CA TRP A 152 -21.54 12.80 7.69
C TRP A 152 -21.94 14.26 7.46
N ASN A 153 -21.18 15.23 8.03
CA ASN A 153 -21.37 16.67 7.81
C ASN A 153 -20.89 17.15 6.43
N PHE A 154 -20.10 16.33 5.73
CA PHE A 154 -19.57 16.69 4.43
C PHE A 154 -20.49 16.24 3.29
N ASP A 155 -21.15 17.18 2.67
CA ASP A 155 -22.02 16.94 1.52
C ASP A 155 -21.23 16.89 0.21
N ARG A 156 -20.70 15.72 -0.11
CA ARG A 156 -19.91 15.48 -1.33
C ARG A 156 -20.72 15.51 -2.62
N SER A 157 -22.04 15.41 -2.54
CA SER A 157 -22.91 15.47 -3.72
C SER A 157 -22.79 16.82 -4.46
N LYS A 158 -22.56 17.91 -3.72
CA LYS A 158 -22.30 19.25 -4.27
C LYS A 158 -21.04 19.33 -5.15
N HIS A 159 -20.12 18.37 -4.99
CA HIS A 159 -18.85 18.32 -5.73
C HIS A 159 -18.85 17.26 -6.84
N GLY A 160 -19.94 16.50 -6.97
CA GLY A 160 -20.12 15.53 -8.05
C GLY A 160 -19.21 14.32 -8.01
N TYR A 161 -18.78 13.88 -6.81
CA TYR A 161 -18.03 12.66 -6.59
C TYR A 161 -18.49 11.91 -5.34
N ILE A 162 -18.12 10.65 -5.22
CA ILE A 162 -18.29 9.81 -4.03
C ILE A 162 -16.94 9.53 -3.38
N GLY A 163 -16.95 9.16 -2.09
CA GLY A 163 -15.71 9.01 -1.30
C GLY A 163 -15.29 10.33 -0.66
N GLY A 164 -14.00 10.49 -0.44
CA GLY A 164 -13.43 11.68 0.17
C GLY A 164 -11.94 11.59 0.37
N SER A 165 -11.35 12.60 1.00
CA SER A 165 -9.92 12.67 1.29
C SER A 165 -9.70 13.11 2.73
N TYR A 166 -8.72 12.52 3.41
CA TYR A 166 -8.18 13.15 4.62
C TYR A 166 -7.04 14.10 4.25
N ILE A 167 -6.86 15.13 5.03
CA ILE A 167 -5.83 16.15 4.83
C ILE A 167 -4.83 16.04 5.97
N SER A 168 -3.55 16.10 5.67
CA SER A 168 -2.48 16.11 6.66
C SER A 168 -1.51 17.26 6.41
N VAL A 169 -1.07 17.86 7.52
CA VAL A 169 -0.01 18.87 7.52
C VAL A 169 1.17 18.27 8.28
N GLY A 170 2.32 18.19 7.64
CA GLY A 170 3.52 17.68 8.27
C GLY A 170 4.77 18.25 7.63
N GLY A 171 5.71 18.62 8.47
CA GLY A 171 7.12 18.77 8.10
C GLY A 171 7.75 17.44 8.38
N SER A 172 7.89 16.61 7.36
CA SER A 172 8.49 15.33 7.64
C SER A 172 9.97 15.44 7.81
N ASN A 173 10.44 14.73 8.77
CA ASN A 173 11.70 14.00 8.87
C ASN A 173 12.83 14.52 7.98
N GLY A 174 14.01 14.60 8.54
CA GLY A 174 15.24 14.87 7.79
C GLY A 174 15.52 13.81 6.72
N ARG A 175 14.88 13.90 5.58
CA ARG A 175 15.14 13.03 4.42
C ARG A 175 16.27 13.62 3.57
N PRO A 176 17.55 13.46 3.95
CA PRO A 176 18.64 14.23 3.35
C PRO A 176 18.84 13.95 1.86
N ILE A 177 18.41 12.79 1.37
CA ILE A 177 18.57 12.41 -0.03
C ILE A 177 17.36 12.84 -0.89
N THR A 178 16.16 12.79 -0.33
CA THR A 178 14.92 12.94 -1.12
C THR A 178 14.17 14.24 -0.85
N TYR A 179 14.33 14.84 0.32
CA TYR A 179 13.66 16.08 0.68
C TYR A 179 14.43 17.31 0.16
N ARG A 180 13.88 17.98 -0.81
CA ARG A 180 14.50 19.11 -1.51
C ARG A 180 13.47 20.20 -1.73
N PRO A 181 13.03 20.89 -0.66
CA PRO A 181 12.02 21.90 -0.78
C PRO A 181 12.61 23.14 -1.46
N VAL A 182 12.04 23.50 -2.60
CA VAL A 182 12.40 24.73 -3.30
C VAL A 182 11.14 25.45 -3.75
N PRO A 183 11.08 26.80 -3.64
CA PRO A 183 9.95 27.58 -4.10
C PRO A 183 9.74 27.47 -5.62
N PRO A 184 8.51 27.77 -6.11
CA PRO A 184 8.24 27.90 -7.53
C PRO A 184 9.21 28.89 -8.21
N GLY A 185 9.61 28.57 -9.46
CA GLY A 185 10.56 29.40 -10.20
C GLY A 185 12.03 29.14 -9.88
N THR A 186 12.35 28.29 -8.87
CA THR A 186 13.73 27.88 -8.63
C THR A 186 14.22 27.00 -9.77
N PRO A 187 15.42 27.26 -10.34
CA PRO A 187 16.02 26.38 -11.34
C PRO A 187 16.13 24.93 -10.83
N PRO A 188 15.96 23.89 -11.68
CA PRO A 188 15.95 22.50 -11.23
C PRO A 188 17.33 21.95 -10.82
N TRP A 189 18.40 22.70 -11.05
CA TRP A 189 19.78 22.34 -10.74
C TRP A 189 20.69 23.57 -10.61
N GLY A 190 21.95 23.32 -10.26
CA GLY A 190 22.98 24.37 -10.18
C GLY A 190 23.02 25.11 -8.84
N SER A 191 23.79 26.21 -8.79
CA SER A 191 24.08 26.94 -7.53
C SER A 191 22.84 27.61 -6.93
N ALA A 192 21.93 28.10 -7.77
CA ALA A 192 20.67 28.71 -7.30
C ALA A 192 19.79 27.64 -6.61
N TRP A 193 19.67 26.46 -7.19
CA TRP A 193 18.97 25.33 -6.60
C TRP A 193 19.56 24.92 -5.24
N LYS A 194 20.91 24.80 -5.18
CA LYS A 194 21.60 24.44 -3.92
C LYS A 194 21.32 25.46 -2.81
N ARG A 195 21.41 26.75 -3.12
CA ARG A 195 21.12 27.83 -2.15
C ARG A 195 19.67 27.82 -1.70
N ALA A 196 18.73 27.63 -2.63
CA ALA A 196 17.31 27.56 -2.30
C ALA A 196 17.02 26.35 -1.41
N THR A 197 17.56 25.16 -1.73
CA THR A 197 17.41 23.96 -0.89
C THR A 197 17.97 24.19 0.51
N ALA A 198 19.16 24.76 0.65
CA ALA A 198 19.75 25.04 1.94
C ALA A 198 18.93 26.05 2.76
N LYS A 199 18.44 27.13 2.12
CA LYS A 199 17.59 28.13 2.76
C LYS A 199 16.30 27.54 3.30
N TRP A 200 15.60 26.72 2.49
CA TRP A 200 14.23 26.31 2.77
C TRP A 200 14.10 24.93 3.41
N TYR A 201 15.20 24.19 3.57
CA TYR A 201 15.15 22.81 4.08
C TYR A 201 14.44 22.69 5.43
N GLN A 202 14.69 23.62 6.34
CA GLN A 202 14.06 23.64 7.66
C GLN A 202 12.82 24.54 7.75
N SER A 203 12.51 25.28 6.71
CA SER A 203 11.48 26.33 6.70
C SER A 203 10.33 26.03 5.75
N ALA A 204 10.20 24.79 5.33
CA ALA A 204 9.13 24.35 4.45
C ALA A 204 8.26 23.29 5.10
N LEU A 205 6.95 23.38 4.82
CA LEU A 205 5.94 22.38 5.14
C LEU A 205 5.23 21.93 3.88
N ALA A 206 4.60 20.78 3.94
CA ALA A 206 3.67 20.31 2.91
C ALA A 206 2.29 20.06 3.53
N ILE A 207 1.24 20.49 2.83
CA ILE A 207 -0.11 20.01 3.07
C ILE A 207 -0.41 19.00 1.99
N GLY A 208 -0.81 17.79 2.39
CA GLY A 208 -1.22 16.73 1.51
C GLY A 208 -2.66 16.31 1.75
N ALA A 209 -3.38 16.00 0.70
CA ALA A 209 -4.63 15.28 0.78
C ALA A 209 -4.43 13.88 0.21
N SER A 210 -4.91 12.87 0.90
CA SER A 210 -4.93 11.48 0.41
C SER A 210 -6.38 11.05 0.24
N GLY A 211 -6.76 10.69 -0.98
CA GLY A 211 -8.12 10.45 -1.38
C GLY A 211 -8.43 9.00 -1.69
N MET A 212 -9.69 8.65 -1.50
CA MET A 212 -10.24 7.34 -1.84
C MET A 212 -10.11 7.08 -3.35
N VAL A 213 -9.95 5.81 -3.71
CA VAL A 213 -10.05 5.37 -5.10
C VAL A 213 -11.09 4.27 -5.17
N MET A 214 -12.13 4.51 -5.97
CA MET A 214 -13.23 3.59 -6.16
C MET A 214 -12.83 2.41 -7.06
N PRO A 215 -13.50 1.27 -6.92
CA PRO A 215 -13.29 0.14 -7.83
C PRO A 215 -13.55 0.57 -9.27
N ASN A 216 -12.63 0.21 -10.16
CA ASN A 216 -12.81 0.43 -11.58
C ASN A 216 -12.40 -0.80 -12.37
N ARG A 217 -13.27 -1.24 -13.29
CA ARG A 217 -13.06 -2.47 -14.07
C ARG A 217 -11.82 -2.44 -14.97
N TYR A 218 -11.36 -1.24 -15.35
CA TYR A 218 -10.16 -1.08 -16.18
C TYR A 218 -8.88 -0.85 -15.38
N ASN A 219 -8.95 -0.80 -14.06
CA ASN A 219 -7.78 -0.78 -13.19
C ASN A 219 -7.46 -2.21 -12.76
N THR A 220 -6.47 -2.81 -13.42
CA THR A 220 -6.22 -4.26 -13.36
C THR A 220 -4.76 -4.60 -13.17
N LEU A 221 -4.53 -5.81 -12.69
CA LEU A 221 -3.22 -6.46 -12.61
C LEU A 221 -3.28 -7.75 -13.45
N ASP A 222 -2.30 -7.95 -14.32
CA ASP A 222 -2.16 -9.16 -15.12
C ASP A 222 -0.68 -9.54 -15.31
N LEU A 223 -0.39 -10.58 -16.07
CA LEU A 223 0.96 -10.98 -16.40
C LEU A 223 1.43 -10.30 -17.69
N ASP A 224 2.65 -9.77 -17.66
CA ASP A 224 3.26 -9.15 -18.82
C ASP A 224 3.61 -10.23 -19.88
N PRO A 225 3.17 -10.07 -21.13
CA PRO A 225 3.42 -11.06 -22.18
C PRO A 225 4.88 -11.07 -22.67
N THR A 226 5.65 -10.04 -22.36
CA THR A 226 6.99 -9.83 -22.93
C THR A 226 8.09 -9.93 -21.88
N TYR A 227 7.93 -9.18 -20.78
CA TYR A 227 8.99 -9.02 -19.79
C TYR A 227 8.93 -10.08 -18.71
N LYS A 228 10.11 -10.59 -18.35
CA LYS A 228 10.28 -11.63 -17.35
C LYS A 228 11.26 -11.20 -16.26
N ASN A 229 11.09 -11.75 -15.08
CA ASN A 229 12.05 -11.61 -13.99
C ASN A 229 13.28 -12.51 -14.22
N ARG A 230 14.26 -12.43 -13.32
CA ARG A 230 15.49 -13.23 -13.39
C ARG A 230 15.28 -14.75 -13.28
N PHE A 231 14.09 -15.18 -12.86
CA PHE A 231 13.70 -16.61 -12.75
C PHE A 231 12.87 -17.06 -13.96
N GLY A 232 12.81 -16.26 -15.03
CA GLY A 232 12.08 -16.61 -16.25
C GLY A 232 10.55 -16.44 -16.16
N GLN A 233 10.02 -15.94 -15.05
CA GLN A 233 8.58 -15.76 -14.86
C GLN A 233 8.12 -14.43 -15.45
N PRO A 234 6.92 -14.34 -16.07
CA PRO A 234 6.33 -13.10 -16.49
C PRO A 234 6.27 -12.07 -15.33
N LEU A 235 6.62 -10.83 -15.63
CA LEU A 235 6.41 -9.73 -14.67
C LEU A 235 4.92 -9.47 -14.50
N MET A 236 4.55 -8.85 -13.37
CA MET A 236 3.21 -8.34 -13.23
C MET A 236 3.08 -7.00 -13.96
N ARG A 237 2.04 -6.87 -14.78
CA ARG A 237 1.67 -5.63 -15.45
C ARG A 237 0.53 -4.96 -14.69
N MET A 238 0.63 -3.65 -14.52
CA MET A 238 -0.38 -2.82 -13.88
C MET A 238 -1.00 -1.89 -14.93
N THR A 239 -2.32 -1.96 -15.06
CA THR A 239 -3.12 -0.98 -15.81
C THR A 239 -3.91 -0.16 -14.81
N PHE A 240 -3.57 1.13 -14.66
CA PHE A 240 -4.18 2.00 -13.67
C PHE A 240 -4.19 3.46 -14.11
N ASP A 241 -5.31 4.13 -13.89
CA ASP A 241 -5.39 5.60 -13.93
C ASP A 241 -6.58 6.08 -13.08
N PHE A 242 -6.51 7.34 -12.65
CA PHE A 242 -7.62 8.00 -11.96
C PHE A 242 -8.76 8.29 -12.94
N LYS A 243 -9.98 8.01 -12.51
CA LYS A 243 -11.18 8.25 -13.30
C LYS A 243 -11.86 9.57 -12.90
N ASP A 244 -12.94 9.91 -13.55
CA ASP A 244 -13.67 11.16 -13.34
C ASP A 244 -13.99 11.43 -11.86
N ASN A 245 -14.40 10.40 -11.12
CA ASN A 245 -14.66 10.49 -9.68
C ASN A 245 -13.43 10.98 -8.89
N GLU A 246 -12.29 10.33 -9.06
CA GLU A 246 -11.05 10.67 -8.36
C GLU A 246 -10.49 12.01 -8.83
N GLN A 247 -10.63 12.34 -10.10
CA GLN A 247 -10.19 13.63 -10.64
C GLN A 247 -10.98 14.79 -10.05
N LYS A 248 -12.30 14.66 -9.93
CA LYS A 248 -13.16 15.67 -9.26
C LYS A 248 -12.78 15.82 -7.79
N MET A 249 -12.66 14.71 -7.08
CA MET A 249 -12.24 14.70 -5.68
C MET A 249 -10.85 15.34 -5.49
N ASN A 250 -9.90 15.03 -6.36
CA ASN A 250 -8.54 15.57 -6.28
C ASN A 250 -8.50 17.09 -6.57
N ARG A 251 -9.34 17.58 -7.50
CA ARG A 251 -9.49 19.04 -7.72
C ARG A 251 -10.07 19.72 -6.50
N HIS A 252 -11.16 19.20 -5.93
CA HIS A 252 -11.76 19.77 -4.73
C HIS A 252 -10.77 19.73 -3.54
N SER A 253 -10.06 18.64 -3.31
CA SER A 253 -9.05 18.57 -2.25
C SER A 253 -7.90 19.58 -2.48
N ALA A 254 -7.52 19.86 -3.73
CA ALA A 254 -6.53 20.89 -4.05
C ALA A 254 -7.03 22.29 -3.70
N GLU A 255 -8.31 22.58 -3.93
CA GLU A 255 -8.93 23.85 -3.52
C GLU A 255 -8.92 24.02 -2.00
N VAL A 256 -9.33 22.97 -1.25
CA VAL A 256 -9.35 22.97 0.22
C VAL A 256 -7.95 23.17 0.80
N ILE A 257 -6.96 22.35 0.38
CA ILE A 257 -5.58 22.53 0.89
C ILE A 257 -4.99 23.88 0.49
N GLY A 258 -5.43 24.45 -0.64
CA GLY A 258 -5.07 25.80 -1.05
C GLY A 258 -5.63 26.86 -0.12
N GLN A 259 -6.87 26.71 0.35
CA GLN A 259 -7.48 27.62 1.35
C GLN A 259 -6.76 27.52 2.69
N ILE A 260 -6.51 26.31 3.18
CA ILE A 260 -5.76 26.07 4.42
C ILE A 260 -4.35 26.67 4.31
N GLY A 261 -3.65 26.42 3.20
CA GLY A 261 -2.30 26.94 2.98
C GLY A 261 -2.24 28.47 3.00
N ARG A 262 -3.22 29.15 2.40
CA ARG A 262 -3.33 30.63 2.48
C ARG A 262 -3.59 31.11 3.90
N ALA A 263 -4.47 30.43 4.64
CA ALA A 263 -4.78 30.80 6.04
C ALA A 263 -3.57 30.64 6.97
N MET A 264 -2.61 29.80 6.64
CA MET A 264 -1.35 29.66 7.37
C MET A 264 -0.36 30.79 7.14
N ASN A 265 -0.66 31.72 6.22
CA ASN A 265 0.14 32.92 5.91
C ASN A 265 1.64 32.61 5.62
N PRO A 266 1.99 31.72 4.71
CA PRO A 266 3.38 31.44 4.36
C PRO A 266 4.01 32.61 3.60
N THR A 267 5.35 32.74 3.68
CA THR A 267 6.10 33.73 2.87
C THR A 267 5.98 33.43 1.38
N ILE A 268 6.03 32.16 1.01
CA ILE A 268 5.82 31.68 -0.37
C ILE A 268 4.93 30.45 -0.30
N MET A 269 3.98 30.37 -1.21
CA MET A 269 3.12 29.22 -1.38
C MET A 269 3.26 28.67 -2.80
N GLY A 270 3.43 27.35 -2.93
CA GLY A 270 3.33 26.64 -4.19
C GLY A 270 1.89 26.60 -4.69
N ASN A 271 1.71 26.21 -5.96
CA ASN A 271 0.38 25.96 -6.48
C ASN A 271 -0.14 24.62 -5.94
N PRO A 272 -1.39 24.56 -5.43
CA PRO A 272 -2.03 23.29 -5.15
C PRO A 272 -2.04 22.39 -6.38
N ASN A 273 -1.55 21.16 -6.24
CA ASN A 273 -1.36 20.24 -7.35
C ASN A 273 -2.25 19.00 -7.20
N PRO A 274 -3.41 18.93 -7.89
CA PRO A 274 -4.25 17.74 -7.91
C PRO A 274 -3.62 16.65 -8.78
N ARG A 275 -3.65 15.41 -8.32
CA ARG A 275 -3.27 14.24 -9.12
C ARG A 275 -4.43 13.90 -10.06
N LEU A 276 -4.34 14.29 -11.32
CA LEU A 276 -5.39 14.04 -12.31
C LEU A 276 -5.13 12.80 -13.17
N THR A 277 -3.86 12.43 -13.30
CA THR A 277 -3.41 11.23 -14.01
C THR A 277 -2.38 10.49 -13.17
N TRP A 278 -2.29 9.18 -13.41
CA TRP A 278 -1.28 8.36 -12.76
C TRP A 278 0.10 8.61 -13.39
N ASN A 279 1.11 8.73 -12.53
CA ASN A 279 2.50 8.79 -12.96
C ASN A 279 3.30 7.76 -12.18
N VAL A 280 3.86 6.78 -12.88
CA VAL A 280 4.64 5.69 -12.30
C VAL A 280 6.06 6.12 -11.91
N VAL A 281 6.59 7.21 -12.46
CA VAL A 281 7.97 7.66 -12.21
C VAL A 281 8.22 7.96 -10.72
N PRO A 282 7.36 8.71 -10.01
CA PRO A 282 7.46 8.84 -8.57
C PRO A 282 6.76 7.68 -7.84
N TYR A 283 6.90 6.45 -8.33
CA TYR A 283 6.24 5.28 -7.78
C TYR A 283 6.47 5.12 -6.29
N GLN A 284 5.40 4.81 -5.57
CA GLN A 284 5.45 4.41 -4.17
C GLN A 284 5.05 2.94 -4.02
N SER A 285 5.82 2.19 -3.26
CA SER A 285 5.57 0.78 -2.97
C SER A 285 4.53 0.54 -1.87
N THR A 286 3.87 1.60 -1.38
CA THR A 286 2.90 1.56 -0.29
C THR A 286 1.49 1.78 -0.80
N HIS A 287 0.48 1.45 0.02
CA HIS A 287 -0.94 1.75 -0.21
C HIS A 287 -1.59 1.11 -1.44
N ASN A 288 -0.95 0.10 -2.03
CA ASN A 288 -1.55 -0.69 -3.11
C ASN A 288 -2.64 -1.61 -2.55
N THR A 289 -3.81 -1.62 -3.17
CA THR A 289 -4.96 -2.43 -2.75
C THR A 289 -5.61 -3.12 -3.94
N GLY A 290 -6.40 -4.16 -3.67
CA GLY A 290 -7.14 -4.87 -4.71
C GLY A 290 -6.33 -5.91 -5.47
N GLY A 291 -6.93 -6.48 -6.50
CA GLY A 291 -6.36 -7.55 -7.32
C GLY A 291 -6.71 -8.98 -6.86
N ALA A 292 -7.00 -9.18 -5.57
CA ALA A 292 -7.55 -10.43 -5.04
C ALA A 292 -8.64 -10.10 -4.02
N ILE A 293 -9.65 -9.36 -4.47
CA ILE A 293 -10.64 -8.72 -3.60
C ILE A 293 -11.51 -9.74 -2.85
N MET A 294 -11.84 -9.41 -1.60
CA MET A 294 -12.79 -10.17 -0.81
C MET A 294 -14.23 -9.77 -1.13
N GLY A 295 -15.16 -10.70 -0.94
CA GLY A 295 -16.59 -10.47 -1.14
C GLY A 295 -17.44 -11.65 -0.68
N THR A 296 -18.73 -11.57 -0.95
CA THR A 296 -19.73 -12.60 -0.58
C THR A 296 -20.09 -13.53 -1.74
N ASP A 297 -19.63 -13.21 -2.94
CA ASP A 297 -19.98 -13.92 -4.17
C ASP A 297 -18.69 -14.32 -4.92
N PRO A 298 -18.46 -15.63 -5.15
CA PRO A 298 -17.29 -16.13 -5.89
C PRO A 298 -17.26 -15.68 -7.37
N GLY A 299 -18.39 -15.30 -7.95
CA GLY A 299 -18.45 -14.74 -9.30
C GLY A 299 -17.88 -13.33 -9.41
N THR A 300 -17.77 -12.62 -8.31
CA THR A 300 -17.33 -11.21 -8.28
C THR A 300 -16.12 -10.93 -7.40
N SER A 301 -15.68 -11.90 -6.60
CA SER A 301 -14.54 -11.78 -5.69
C SER A 301 -13.63 -12.99 -5.72
N ALA A 302 -12.37 -12.81 -5.39
CA ALA A 302 -11.37 -13.89 -5.30
C ALA A 302 -11.42 -14.62 -3.96
N LEU A 303 -11.79 -13.90 -2.90
CA LEU A 303 -11.74 -14.36 -1.52
C LEU A 303 -13.09 -14.15 -0.83
N ASN A 304 -13.37 -15.01 0.15
CA ASN A 304 -14.49 -14.81 1.07
C ASN A 304 -14.13 -13.83 2.21
N LYS A 305 -15.07 -13.58 3.10
CA LYS A 305 -14.90 -12.68 4.27
C LYS A 305 -13.79 -13.10 5.25
N TYR A 306 -13.29 -14.34 5.17
CA TYR A 306 -12.19 -14.87 5.99
C TYR A 306 -10.85 -14.84 5.23
N LEU A 307 -10.78 -14.14 4.11
CA LEU A 307 -9.62 -14.10 3.22
C LEU A 307 -9.23 -15.46 2.64
N GLN A 308 -10.14 -16.43 2.66
CA GLN A 308 -9.98 -17.74 2.05
C GLN A 308 -10.33 -17.67 0.57
N SER A 309 -9.51 -18.29 -0.28
CA SER A 309 -9.79 -18.41 -1.71
C SER A 309 -11.10 -19.18 -1.96
N TRP A 310 -11.92 -18.68 -2.85
CA TRP A 310 -13.11 -19.42 -3.30
C TRP A 310 -12.77 -20.66 -4.11
N ASP A 311 -11.67 -20.61 -4.88
CA ASP A 311 -11.25 -21.70 -5.75
C ASP A 311 -10.46 -22.79 -5.05
N VAL A 312 -9.73 -22.44 -3.97
CA VAL A 312 -8.77 -23.32 -3.27
C VAL A 312 -9.00 -23.23 -1.78
N ALA A 313 -9.72 -24.19 -1.22
CA ALA A 313 -10.20 -24.13 0.17
C ALA A 313 -9.09 -24.10 1.25
N ASN A 314 -7.89 -24.59 0.94
CA ASN A 314 -6.74 -24.55 1.86
C ASN A 314 -5.74 -23.43 1.53
N LEU A 315 -6.19 -22.38 0.82
CA LEU A 315 -5.41 -21.18 0.53
C LEU A 315 -6.07 -19.95 1.14
N PHE A 316 -5.30 -19.19 1.89
CA PHE A 316 -5.69 -17.88 2.44
C PHE A 316 -4.76 -16.80 1.90
N VAL A 317 -5.31 -15.62 1.56
CA VAL A 317 -4.55 -14.51 0.96
C VAL A 317 -4.73 -13.28 1.82
N MET A 318 -3.72 -12.98 2.63
CA MET A 318 -3.76 -11.90 3.62
C MET A 318 -3.10 -10.63 3.08
N GLY A 319 -3.64 -9.49 3.46
CA GLY A 319 -3.10 -8.19 3.11
C GLY A 319 -4.03 -7.34 2.26
N ALA A 320 -3.52 -6.21 1.81
CA ALA A 320 -4.32 -5.20 1.11
C ALA A 320 -4.79 -5.62 -0.30
N SER A 321 -4.27 -6.72 -0.87
CA SER A 321 -4.84 -7.31 -2.09
C SER A 321 -6.31 -7.71 -1.95
N ALA A 322 -6.76 -8.00 -0.72
CA ALA A 322 -8.14 -8.35 -0.40
C ALA A 322 -9.12 -7.16 -0.38
N PHE A 323 -8.62 -5.93 -0.36
CA PHE A 323 -9.47 -4.75 -0.24
C PHE A 323 -10.23 -4.49 -1.54
N PRO A 324 -11.57 -4.30 -1.51
CA PRO A 324 -12.37 -4.05 -2.70
C PRO A 324 -12.16 -2.64 -3.30
N HIS A 325 -11.67 -1.68 -2.51
CA HIS A 325 -11.32 -0.33 -2.91
C HIS A 325 -10.22 0.23 -2.02
N ASN A 326 -9.68 1.39 -2.35
CA ASN A 326 -8.72 2.11 -1.49
C ASN A 326 -9.44 3.21 -0.72
N SER A 327 -9.38 3.16 0.61
CA SER A 327 -10.07 4.13 1.47
C SER A 327 -9.39 5.51 1.57
N GLY A 328 -8.24 5.69 0.93
CA GLY A 328 -7.46 6.93 1.05
C GLY A 328 -6.57 7.01 2.30
N TYR A 329 -6.89 6.28 3.35
CA TYR A 329 -6.04 6.17 4.55
C TYR A 329 -4.89 5.18 4.38
N ASN A 330 -3.91 5.28 5.28
CA ASN A 330 -2.84 4.29 5.42
C ASN A 330 -3.44 2.93 5.81
N PRO A 331 -3.28 1.87 5.00
CA PRO A 331 -4.08 0.65 5.14
C PRO A 331 -3.59 -0.32 6.23
N THR A 332 -2.48 -0.03 6.92
CA THR A 332 -1.81 -0.97 7.83
C THR A 332 -2.71 -1.45 8.99
N GLY A 333 -3.51 -0.57 9.58
CA GLY A 333 -4.46 -0.95 10.63
C GLY A 333 -5.47 -2.00 10.17
N PRO A 334 -6.25 -1.74 9.10
CA PRO A 334 -7.16 -2.73 8.52
C PRO A 334 -6.48 -4.01 8.04
N VAL A 335 -5.26 -3.93 7.46
CA VAL A 335 -4.47 -5.13 7.10
C VAL A 335 -4.20 -6.00 8.32
N GLY A 336 -3.76 -5.40 9.43
CA GLY A 336 -3.54 -6.12 10.68
C GLY A 336 -4.82 -6.74 11.24
N ALA A 337 -5.90 -5.97 11.28
CA ALA A 337 -7.19 -6.45 11.76
C ALA A 337 -7.71 -7.66 10.95
N LEU A 338 -7.63 -7.59 9.62
CA LEU A 338 -8.04 -8.70 8.76
C LEU A 338 -7.11 -9.92 8.89
N ALA A 339 -5.80 -9.71 9.12
CA ALA A 339 -4.89 -10.82 9.38
C ALA A 339 -5.25 -11.57 10.68
N TYR A 340 -5.56 -10.85 11.76
CA TYR A 340 -6.05 -11.46 13.00
C TYR A 340 -7.40 -12.15 12.82
N TRP A 341 -8.33 -11.51 12.12
CA TRP A 341 -9.64 -12.09 11.79
C TRP A 341 -9.51 -13.42 11.02
N ALA A 342 -8.68 -13.44 9.99
CA ALA A 342 -8.44 -14.65 9.22
C ALA A 342 -7.71 -15.73 10.02
N ALA A 343 -6.70 -15.35 10.82
CA ALA A 343 -5.97 -16.30 11.68
C ALA A 343 -6.90 -16.95 12.71
N ASP A 344 -7.82 -16.18 13.30
CA ASP A 344 -8.82 -16.71 14.23
C ASP A 344 -9.78 -17.69 13.53
N ALA A 345 -10.27 -17.35 12.34
CA ALA A 345 -11.10 -18.23 11.53
C ALA A 345 -10.36 -19.53 11.12
N ILE A 346 -9.08 -19.43 10.78
CA ILE A 346 -8.24 -20.61 10.49
C ILE A 346 -8.18 -21.50 11.74
N ARG A 347 -7.81 -20.94 12.89
CA ARG A 347 -7.64 -21.68 14.14
C ARG A 347 -8.94 -22.33 14.65
N GLU A 348 -10.02 -21.54 14.70
CA GLU A 348 -11.25 -21.95 15.38
C GLU A 348 -12.22 -22.72 14.48
N ARG A 349 -12.09 -22.58 13.17
CA ARG A 349 -13.02 -23.19 12.20
C ARG A 349 -12.32 -24.12 11.21
N TYR A 350 -11.37 -23.59 10.44
CA TYR A 350 -10.76 -24.33 9.35
C TYR A 350 -9.98 -25.55 9.85
N LEU A 351 -9.08 -25.38 10.82
CA LEU A 351 -8.26 -26.50 11.33
C LEU A 351 -9.09 -27.57 12.06
N ARG A 352 -10.26 -27.21 12.57
CA ARG A 352 -11.18 -28.20 13.18
C ARG A 352 -11.97 -29.00 12.14
N ASN A 353 -12.25 -28.39 11.00
CA ASN A 353 -12.98 -29.04 9.90
C ASN A 353 -12.58 -28.35 8.58
N PRO A 354 -11.49 -28.84 7.93
CA PRO A 354 -10.96 -28.26 6.71
C PRO A 354 -11.98 -28.27 5.56
N ARG A 355 -12.50 -27.10 5.22
CA ARG A 355 -13.47 -26.88 4.12
C ARG A 355 -13.55 -25.41 3.77
N GLN A 356 -14.35 -25.08 2.75
CA GLN A 356 -14.73 -23.71 2.45
C GLN A 356 -15.49 -23.12 3.67
N LEU A 357 -15.00 -22.01 4.21
CA LEU A 357 -15.66 -21.25 5.28
C LEU A 357 -16.69 -20.29 4.67
N VAL A 358 -17.91 -20.30 5.18
CA VAL A 358 -19.02 -19.46 4.72
C VAL A 358 -19.66 -18.71 5.89
#